data_edd7032d8fb39b9d0cbe6eea10632b2b
#
_entry.id   edd7032d8fb39b9d0cbe6eea10632b2b
#
_cell.length_a   1.000
_cell.length_b   1.000
_cell.length_c   1.000
_cell.angle_alpha   90.00
_cell.angle_beta   90.00
_cell.angle_gamma   90.00
#
_symmetry.space_group_name_H-M   'P 1'
#
loop_
_entity.id
_entity.type
_entity.pdbx_description
1 polymer ?
#
loop_
_entity_poly.entity_id
_entity_poly.type
_entity_poly.pdbx_seq_one_letter_code
_entity_poly.pdbx_strand_id
1 'polypeptide(L)'
;AAAILPAHAQKFLNDELTLSNVSLWQQGNSLYVGMTFDMSKLTIGSTRSLSLIPLLTDGQHNVPLQEIIVNGKRREKAYIRGLAITKQEPTALIVPYNKRETFNYTQIIPYKPWMSNASLQLVENLCGCGNYQEMNAQELITNDVSTEAKRLSAMSPFVAYIQPTVEVVKNRSEQYEAHLDFPVNKSVILTDFMNNHTELVNIHSMFDKIQNDKNLTIKGIGIEGFASPEGPLAFNEQLSKKRAEALKDYLVKNEKVSSKLYKVTFGGENWDGLVKALKSSSMKDKETFLNIIKNTTDDAKRKQEIMRVGGGAPYRSMLKEIYPGLRKVNCKIDYTVVNFDVEQGRIIIRENPKYLSLNEMYQVANSYPKGSKDFVNVFDIAVRMYPTDQVANLNAAAVALSQKDLNTAVKYMEKADHTTAEFMNNTGVYNFLNGDIQRAMAAFEQAAKLGNEAAQTNLKQLQQILNVKMK
;
A
#
# COMPACT_ATOMS: atom_id res chain seq x y z
N ALA A 1 5.03 14.20 18.43
CA ALA A 1 4.71 14.99 19.60
C ALA A 1 3.23 15.34 19.50
N ALA A 2 2.36 14.69 20.28
CA ALA A 2 1.02 15.16 20.49
C ALA A 2 1.16 16.56 21.08
N ALA A 3 0.73 17.57 20.34
CA ALA A 3 0.63 18.92 20.85
C ALA A 3 -0.38 18.88 22.00
N ILE A 4 0.10 18.86 23.22
CA ILE A 4 -0.70 19.23 24.36
C ILE A 4 -0.98 20.71 24.13
N LEU A 5 -2.15 21.04 23.62
CA LEU A 5 -2.65 22.39 23.65
C LEU A 5 -2.51 22.86 25.10
N PRO A 6 -1.96 24.06 25.37
CA PRO A 6 -1.93 24.57 26.71
C PRO A 6 -3.36 24.59 27.24
N ALA A 7 -3.62 23.78 28.26
CA ALA A 7 -4.92 23.76 28.90
C ALA A 7 -5.16 25.20 29.40
N HIS A 8 -6.09 25.90 28.78
CA HIS A 8 -6.50 27.22 29.23
C HIS A 8 -6.94 27.07 30.68
N ALA A 9 -6.33 27.85 31.56
CA ALA A 9 -6.74 27.88 32.94
C ALA A 9 -8.20 28.34 33.03
N GLN A 10 -9.06 27.46 33.59
CA GLN A 10 -10.49 27.75 33.76
C GLN A 10 -10.73 28.36 35.14
N LYS A 11 -11.61 29.30 35.19
CA LYS A 11 -11.91 30.05 36.40
C LYS A 11 -13.30 29.72 36.92
N PHE A 12 -13.41 29.50 38.21
CA PHE A 12 -14.59 29.13 38.95
C PHE A 12 -14.78 30.05 40.15
N LEU A 13 -15.95 30.03 40.77
CA LEU A 13 -16.23 30.81 41.97
C LEU A 13 -15.93 32.32 41.79
N ASN A 14 -16.46 32.93 40.73
CA ASN A 14 -16.18 34.35 40.41
C ASN A 14 -14.71 34.68 40.31
N ASP A 15 -13.91 33.83 39.65
CA ASP A 15 -12.46 33.98 39.45
C ASP A 15 -11.57 33.75 40.71
N GLU A 16 -12.14 33.28 41.83
CA GLU A 16 -11.39 32.98 43.03
C GLU A 16 -10.70 31.62 43.03
N LEU A 17 -11.21 30.67 42.20
CA LEU A 17 -10.64 29.35 41.99
C LEU A 17 -10.18 29.18 40.53
N THR A 18 -8.96 28.72 40.34
CA THR A 18 -8.44 28.42 38.97
C THR A 18 -8.07 26.95 38.87
N LEU A 19 -8.56 26.30 37.80
CA LEU A 19 -8.18 24.94 37.44
C LEU A 19 -7.28 24.94 36.19
N SER A 20 -6.19 24.19 36.25
CA SER A 20 -5.24 24.04 35.16
C SER A 20 -4.74 22.59 35.07
N ASN A 21 -4.00 22.24 34.00
CA ASN A 21 -3.45 20.90 33.77
C ASN A 21 -4.49 19.81 33.88
N VAL A 22 -5.72 20.08 33.42
CA VAL A 22 -6.80 19.10 33.44
C VAL A 22 -6.44 17.95 32.49
N SER A 23 -6.49 16.72 33.00
CA SER A 23 -6.23 15.51 32.24
C SER A 23 -7.24 14.42 32.63
N LEU A 24 -7.87 13.83 31.62
CA LEU A 24 -8.84 12.77 31.79
C LEU A 24 -8.56 11.71 30.73
N TRP A 25 -7.88 10.61 31.12
CA TRP A 25 -7.42 9.63 30.17
C TRP A 25 -7.55 8.20 30.69
N GLN A 26 -7.85 7.27 29.77
CA GLN A 26 -7.99 5.84 30.03
C GLN A 26 -6.73 5.08 29.63
N GLN A 27 -6.32 4.14 30.49
CA GLN A 27 -5.31 3.12 30.20
C GLN A 27 -5.75 1.78 30.77
N GLY A 28 -5.84 0.78 29.94
CA GLY A 28 -6.38 -0.52 30.34
C GLY A 28 -7.77 -0.38 30.97
N ASN A 29 -7.95 -0.96 32.16
CA ASN A 29 -9.21 -0.91 32.90
C ASN A 29 -9.33 0.28 33.87
N SER A 30 -8.47 1.30 33.77
CA SER A 30 -8.45 2.42 34.67
C SER A 30 -8.65 3.76 33.95
N LEU A 31 -9.43 4.66 34.55
CA LEU A 31 -9.53 6.06 34.19
C LEU A 31 -8.71 6.88 35.17
N TYR A 32 -7.81 7.69 34.65
CA TYR A 32 -6.94 8.59 35.39
C TYR A 32 -7.50 10.00 35.28
N VAL A 33 -7.70 10.64 36.41
CA VAL A 33 -8.18 12.02 36.53
C VAL A 33 -7.09 12.84 37.21
N GLY A 34 -6.64 13.89 36.55
CA GLY A 34 -5.64 14.80 37.07
C GLY A 34 -6.02 16.26 36.82
N MET A 35 -5.79 17.15 37.79
CA MET A 35 -5.95 18.58 37.65
C MET A 35 -5.19 19.31 38.71
N THR A 36 -4.87 20.57 38.46
CA THR A 36 -4.21 21.46 39.42
C THR A 36 -5.19 22.54 39.86
N PHE A 37 -5.42 22.62 41.15
CA PHE A 37 -6.25 23.65 41.79
C PHE A 37 -5.35 24.77 42.27
N ASP A 38 -5.58 26.01 41.85
CA ASP A 38 -5.01 27.21 42.42
C ASP A 38 -6.10 27.91 43.24
N MET A 39 -5.93 27.87 44.55
CA MET A 39 -6.84 28.45 45.55
C MET A 39 -6.25 29.70 46.22
N SER A 40 -5.18 30.27 45.67
CA SER A 40 -4.45 31.42 46.28
C SER A 40 -5.34 32.64 46.47
N LYS A 41 -6.37 32.81 45.64
CA LYS A 41 -7.34 33.91 45.70
C LYS A 41 -8.61 33.55 46.44
N LEU A 42 -8.79 32.30 46.86
CA LEU A 42 -10.03 31.80 47.43
C LEU A 42 -10.23 32.37 48.84
N THR A 43 -11.37 33.06 49.04
CA THR A 43 -11.76 33.62 50.32
C THR A 43 -12.99 32.93 50.88
N ILE A 44 -12.88 32.37 52.07
CA ILE A 44 -13.99 31.65 52.74
C ILE A 44 -14.20 32.21 54.11
N GLY A 45 -15.45 32.60 54.43
CA GLY A 45 -15.82 33.12 55.74
C GLY A 45 -15.46 32.16 56.87
N SER A 46 -15.07 32.70 58.04
CA SER A 46 -14.45 31.91 59.14
C SER A 46 -15.33 30.72 59.63
N THR A 47 -16.65 30.77 59.47
CA THR A 47 -17.61 29.76 59.89
C THR A 47 -18.16 28.95 58.74
N ARG A 48 -17.74 29.24 57.50
CA ARG A 48 -18.19 28.55 56.25
C ARG A 48 -17.32 27.40 55.90
N SER A 49 -17.87 26.50 55.11
CA SER A 49 -17.18 25.34 54.48
C SER A 49 -17.56 25.28 53.00
N LEU A 50 -16.55 25.24 52.16
CA LEU A 50 -16.69 24.95 50.71
C LEU A 50 -16.34 23.50 50.45
N SER A 51 -17.27 22.79 49.86
CA SER A 51 -17.07 21.43 49.31
C SER A 51 -16.95 21.52 47.80
N LEU A 52 -15.89 20.97 47.23
CA LEU A 52 -15.63 20.86 45.81
C LEU A 52 -15.61 19.36 45.44
N ILE A 53 -16.55 18.93 44.64
CA ILE A 53 -16.67 17.53 44.25
C ILE A 53 -16.51 17.42 42.74
N PRO A 54 -15.39 16.95 42.24
CA PRO A 54 -15.29 16.59 40.82
C PRO A 54 -16.28 15.44 40.52
N LEU A 55 -17.16 15.62 39.56
CA LEU A 55 -18.21 14.69 39.17
C LEU A 55 -18.00 14.23 37.73
N LEU A 56 -17.83 12.93 37.54
CA LEU A 56 -17.83 12.33 36.20
C LEU A 56 -19.26 11.91 35.85
N THR A 57 -19.80 12.43 34.74
CA THR A 57 -21.17 12.15 34.33
C THR A 57 -21.36 12.12 32.82
N ASP A 58 -22.28 11.27 32.33
CA ASP A 58 -22.78 11.27 30.94
C ASP A 58 -24.27 11.70 30.90
N GLY A 59 -24.80 12.22 32.01
CA GLY A 59 -26.19 12.59 32.15
C GLY A 59 -27.10 11.46 32.69
N GLN A 60 -26.71 10.19 32.53
CA GLN A 60 -27.41 9.01 33.09
C GLN A 60 -26.68 8.41 34.28
N HIS A 61 -25.36 8.38 34.21
CA HIS A 61 -24.46 7.84 35.23
C HIS A 61 -23.74 9.01 35.91
N ASN A 62 -23.59 8.90 37.22
CA ASN A 62 -22.89 9.89 38.04
C ASN A 62 -21.88 9.18 38.95
N VAL A 63 -20.60 9.53 38.83
CA VAL A 63 -19.54 9.04 39.69
C VAL A 63 -18.86 10.24 40.36
N PRO A 64 -19.22 10.56 41.60
CA PRO A 64 -18.51 11.57 42.37
C PRO A 64 -17.11 11.06 42.70
N LEU A 65 -16.12 11.93 42.48
CA LEU A 65 -14.72 11.66 42.84
C LEU A 65 -14.45 12.18 44.26
N GLN A 66 -13.23 12.01 44.72
CA GLN A 66 -12.87 12.40 46.07
C GLN A 66 -13.13 13.88 46.30
N GLU A 67 -13.93 14.18 47.30
CA GLU A 67 -14.31 15.52 47.72
C GLU A 67 -13.10 16.29 48.26
N ILE A 68 -13.07 17.58 47.96
CA ILE A 68 -12.09 18.55 48.51
C ILE A 68 -12.85 19.50 49.41
N ILE A 69 -12.46 19.56 50.68
CA ILE A 69 -13.08 20.45 51.68
C ILE A 69 -12.14 21.59 51.99
N VAL A 70 -12.60 22.83 51.82
CA VAL A 70 -11.90 24.04 52.18
C VAL A 70 -12.70 24.77 53.29
N ASN A 71 -12.20 24.70 54.48
CA ASN A 71 -12.86 25.30 55.64
C ASN A 71 -12.36 26.71 55.96
N GLY A 72 -13.23 27.56 56.47
CA GLY A 72 -12.82 28.77 57.17
C GLY A 72 -12.23 28.46 58.56
N LYS A 73 -11.48 29.42 59.15
CA LYS A 73 -10.67 29.19 60.34
C LYS A 73 -11.41 28.55 61.53
N ARG A 74 -12.61 28.99 61.83
CA ARG A 74 -13.42 28.45 62.95
C ARG A 74 -14.05 27.13 62.57
N ARG A 75 -14.50 26.97 61.31
CA ARG A 75 -15.08 25.74 60.82
C ARG A 75 -14.09 24.58 60.79
N GLU A 76 -12.87 24.83 60.37
CA GLU A 76 -11.80 23.83 60.38
C GLU A 76 -11.52 23.27 61.75
N LYS A 77 -11.39 24.17 62.77
CA LYS A 77 -11.21 23.70 64.15
C LYS A 77 -12.35 22.82 64.68
N ALA A 78 -13.59 23.16 64.33
CA ALA A 78 -14.76 22.35 64.65
C ALA A 78 -14.72 21.02 63.93
N TYR A 79 -14.39 20.97 62.64
CA TYR A 79 -14.28 19.77 61.80
C TYR A 79 -13.22 18.79 62.35
N ILE A 80 -12.01 19.30 62.62
CA ILE A 80 -10.91 18.50 63.19
C ILE A 80 -11.28 17.92 64.56
N ARG A 81 -11.95 18.70 65.44
CA ARG A 81 -12.45 18.17 66.73
C ARG A 81 -13.50 17.09 66.52
N GLY A 82 -14.38 17.21 65.55
CA GLY A 82 -15.37 16.21 65.22
C GLY A 82 -14.73 14.89 64.82
N LEU A 83 -13.75 14.92 63.92
CA LEU A 83 -12.97 13.77 63.48
C LEU A 83 -12.26 13.06 64.68
N ALA A 84 -11.65 13.87 65.58
CA ALA A 84 -10.97 13.35 66.75
C ALA A 84 -11.92 12.65 67.74
N ILE A 85 -13.13 13.17 67.91
CA ILE A 85 -14.17 12.60 68.76
C ILE A 85 -14.73 11.30 68.19
N THR A 86 -15.00 11.27 66.86
CA THR A 86 -15.56 10.13 66.17
C THR A 86 -14.53 9.06 65.85
N LYS A 87 -13.24 9.35 65.95
CA LYS A 87 -12.10 8.51 65.55
C LYS A 87 -12.20 8.07 64.08
N GLN A 88 -12.80 8.88 63.20
CA GLN A 88 -12.93 8.64 61.79
C GLN A 88 -11.81 9.30 60.99
N GLU A 89 -11.28 8.56 60.04
CA GLU A 89 -10.38 9.15 59.00
C GLU A 89 -11.17 10.00 58.03
N PRO A 90 -10.67 11.16 57.61
CA PRO A 90 -11.37 11.98 56.63
C PRO A 90 -11.39 11.23 55.27
N THR A 91 -12.57 11.11 54.66
CA THR A 91 -12.75 10.59 53.29
C THR A 91 -12.47 11.63 52.24
N ALA A 92 -12.55 12.94 52.62
CA ALA A 92 -12.30 14.10 51.79
C ALA A 92 -10.85 14.58 51.92
N LEU A 93 -10.35 15.24 50.87
CA LEU A 93 -9.10 15.98 50.91
C LEU A 93 -9.33 17.33 51.62
N ILE A 94 -8.70 17.54 52.77
CA ILE A 94 -8.88 18.76 53.54
C ILE A 94 -7.76 19.72 53.18
N VAL A 95 -8.14 20.92 52.67
CA VAL A 95 -7.20 22.02 52.43
C VAL A 95 -7.21 22.94 53.62
N PRO A 96 -6.11 23.05 54.38
CA PRO A 96 -6.00 23.89 55.57
C PRO A 96 -6.25 25.38 55.25
N TYR A 97 -6.98 26.09 56.10
CA TYR A 97 -7.36 27.49 55.88
C TYR A 97 -6.18 28.45 55.69
N ASN A 98 -4.98 28.09 56.16
CA ASN A 98 -3.74 28.85 56.07
C ASN A 98 -2.76 28.34 54.99
N LYS A 99 -3.16 27.34 54.22
CA LYS A 99 -2.36 26.75 53.14
C LYS A 99 -3.18 26.71 51.83
N ARG A 100 -3.80 27.83 51.47
CA ARG A 100 -4.55 27.95 50.21
C ARG A 100 -3.61 28.28 49.08
N GLU A 101 -2.86 27.31 48.65
CA GLU A 101 -1.90 27.39 47.57
C GLU A 101 -2.37 26.50 46.40
N THR A 102 -1.52 26.33 45.43
CA THR A 102 -1.74 25.40 44.35
C THR A 102 -1.51 23.97 44.84
N PHE A 103 -2.44 23.05 44.54
CA PHE A 103 -2.23 21.64 44.78
C PHE A 103 -2.69 20.78 43.62
N ASN A 104 -2.02 19.64 43.45
CA ASN A 104 -2.37 18.67 42.40
C ASN A 104 -3.38 17.65 42.93
N TYR A 105 -4.48 17.52 42.23
CA TYR A 105 -5.49 16.51 42.45
C TYR A 105 -5.26 15.36 41.49
N THR A 106 -5.23 14.15 42.00
CA THR A 106 -5.06 12.95 41.18
C THR A 106 -5.93 11.84 41.72
N GLN A 107 -6.74 11.20 40.86
CA GLN A 107 -7.51 10.04 41.23
C GLN A 107 -7.52 9.00 40.10
N ILE A 108 -7.54 7.72 40.50
CA ILE A 108 -7.65 6.59 39.58
C ILE A 108 -8.93 5.83 39.94
N ILE A 109 -9.80 5.61 38.96
CA ILE A 109 -11.03 4.86 39.13
C ILE A 109 -11.15 3.74 38.08
N PRO A 110 -11.89 2.65 38.35
CA PRO A 110 -12.17 1.65 37.33
C PRO A 110 -12.91 2.27 36.13
N TYR A 111 -12.37 2.05 34.95
CA TYR A 111 -12.98 2.54 33.71
C TYR A 111 -14.19 1.70 33.33
N LYS A 112 -15.26 2.36 32.89
CA LYS A 112 -16.45 1.75 32.30
C LYS A 112 -16.72 2.35 30.91
N PRO A 113 -17.26 1.59 29.95
CA PRO A 113 -17.44 2.04 28.57
C PRO A 113 -18.16 3.38 28.41
N TRP A 114 -19.20 3.65 29.23
CA TRP A 114 -19.94 4.90 29.18
C TRP A 114 -19.06 6.14 29.45
N MET A 115 -17.96 5.96 30.20
CA MET A 115 -17.03 7.04 30.52
C MET A 115 -16.30 7.62 29.31
N SER A 116 -16.31 6.94 28.17
CA SER A 116 -15.74 7.45 26.91
C SER A 116 -16.38 8.74 26.42
N ASN A 117 -17.65 8.95 26.78
CA ASN A 117 -18.45 10.11 26.41
C ASN A 117 -18.84 10.98 27.61
N ALA A 118 -18.23 10.74 28.77
CA ALA A 118 -18.53 11.49 29.97
C ALA A 118 -17.93 12.90 29.94
N SER A 119 -18.52 13.77 30.72
CA SER A 119 -17.96 15.07 31.10
C SER A 119 -17.49 15.04 32.54
N LEU A 120 -16.39 15.73 32.84
CA LEU A 120 -15.96 16.03 34.18
C LEU A 120 -16.48 17.41 34.55
N GLN A 121 -17.20 17.50 35.64
CA GLN A 121 -17.83 18.72 36.14
C GLN A 121 -17.34 18.98 37.58
N LEU A 122 -17.37 20.20 38.02
CA LEU A 122 -17.11 20.58 39.40
C LEU A 122 -18.45 20.93 40.08
N VAL A 123 -18.77 20.18 41.12
CA VAL A 123 -19.91 20.52 41.99
C VAL A 123 -19.39 21.33 43.20
N GLU A 124 -19.95 22.51 43.37
CA GLU A 124 -19.52 23.49 44.39
C GLU A 124 -20.65 23.66 45.40
N ASN A 125 -20.38 23.33 46.64
CA ASN A 125 -21.34 23.49 47.74
C ASN A 125 -20.74 24.38 48.83
N LEU A 126 -21.30 25.55 49.01
CA LEU A 126 -20.93 26.43 50.10
C LEU A 126 -21.96 26.32 51.25
N CYS A 127 -21.46 25.91 52.42
CA CYS A 127 -22.30 25.74 53.58
C CYS A 127 -21.92 26.76 54.67
N GLY A 128 -22.95 27.37 55.25
CA GLY A 128 -22.83 28.31 56.37
C GLY A 128 -22.95 27.67 57.75
N CYS A 129 -23.27 28.46 58.77
CA CYS A 129 -23.58 27.99 60.13
C CYS A 129 -24.77 27.06 60.17
N GLY A 130 -24.64 25.92 60.92
CA GLY A 130 -25.74 24.96 61.04
C GLY A 130 -25.93 24.05 59.84
N ASN A 131 -24.94 23.94 58.93
CA ASN A 131 -25.00 23.16 57.70
C ASN A 131 -26.07 23.66 56.70
N TYR A 132 -26.50 24.92 56.82
CA TYR A 132 -27.36 25.54 55.82
C TYR A 132 -26.57 25.75 54.51
N GLN A 133 -27.13 25.21 53.38
CA GLN A 133 -26.53 25.34 52.05
C GLN A 133 -26.79 26.75 51.52
N GLU A 134 -25.71 27.54 51.30
CA GLU A 134 -25.78 28.91 50.80
C GLU A 134 -25.66 28.94 49.27
N MET A 135 -24.88 28.01 48.66
CA MET A 135 -24.68 27.93 47.24
C MET A 135 -24.54 26.46 46.82
N ASN A 136 -25.13 26.12 45.68
CA ASN A 136 -24.89 24.87 44.97
C ASN A 136 -24.79 25.21 43.48
N ALA A 137 -23.61 25.01 42.92
CA ALA A 137 -23.31 25.21 41.50
C ALA A 137 -22.68 23.95 40.91
N GLN A 138 -22.85 23.78 39.63
CA GLN A 138 -22.23 22.69 38.89
C GLN A 138 -21.73 23.23 37.55
N GLU A 139 -20.44 23.18 37.35
CA GLU A 139 -19.79 23.78 36.19
C GLU A 139 -18.93 22.75 35.45
N LEU A 140 -18.89 22.86 34.11
CA LEU A 140 -18.11 21.96 33.26
C LEU A 140 -16.61 22.23 33.38
N ILE A 141 -15.83 21.18 33.68
CA ILE A 141 -14.37 21.22 33.61
C ILE A 141 -13.90 20.78 32.21
N THR A 142 -14.30 19.60 31.75
CA THR A 142 -13.96 19.07 30.41
C THR A 142 -14.94 17.99 29.98
N ASN A 143 -15.14 17.87 28.68
CA ASN A 143 -15.83 16.74 28.05
C ASN A 143 -14.87 15.88 27.19
N ASP A 144 -13.56 16.12 27.24
CA ASP A 144 -12.56 15.40 26.48
C ASP A 144 -11.97 14.27 27.32
N VAL A 145 -12.56 13.07 27.18
CA VAL A 145 -12.00 11.83 27.71
C VAL A 145 -11.10 11.20 26.66
N SER A 146 -9.81 11.23 26.88
CA SER A 146 -8.82 10.59 26.01
C SER A 146 -8.80 9.09 26.24
N THR A 147 -9.58 8.34 25.48
CA THR A 147 -9.56 6.85 25.52
C THR A 147 -8.48 6.28 24.64
N GLU A 148 -8.03 5.05 24.94
CA GLU A 148 -7.08 4.31 24.10
C GLU A 148 -7.61 4.15 22.68
N ALA A 149 -8.91 3.84 22.52
CA ALA A 149 -9.56 3.75 21.21
C ALA A 149 -9.51 5.08 20.42
N LYS A 150 -9.77 6.23 21.07
CA LYS A 150 -9.65 7.54 20.43
C LYS A 150 -8.22 7.84 20.00
N ARG A 151 -7.24 7.52 20.86
CA ARG A 151 -5.82 7.72 20.52
C ARG A 151 -5.34 6.83 19.38
N LEU A 152 -5.78 5.55 19.36
CA LEU A 152 -5.50 4.63 18.25
C LEU A 152 -6.14 5.12 16.95
N SER A 153 -7.40 5.54 16.99
CA SER A 153 -8.10 6.04 15.79
C SER A 153 -7.47 7.31 15.21
N ALA A 154 -6.81 8.12 16.03
CA ALA A 154 -6.10 9.32 15.61
C ALA A 154 -4.69 9.03 15.04
N MET A 155 -4.15 7.83 15.25
CA MET A 155 -2.87 7.43 14.69
C MET A 155 -2.98 7.15 13.19
N SER A 156 -2.05 7.70 12.43
CA SER A 156 -1.87 7.42 11.02
C SER A 156 -0.48 6.83 10.80
N PRO A 157 -0.35 5.50 10.72
CA PRO A 157 0.96 4.88 10.59
C PRO A 157 1.60 5.17 9.23
N PHE A 158 2.92 5.31 9.22
CA PHE A 158 3.72 5.56 8.02
C PHE A 158 3.95 4.26 7.25
N VAL A 159 3.62 4.29 5.96
CA VAL A 159 4.00 3.23 5.01
C VAL A 159 5.45 3.39 4.58
N ALA A 160 6.06 2.30 4.13
CA ALA A 160 7.43 2.30 3.61
C ALA A 160 7.43 1.94 2.11
N TYR A 161 8.34 2.59 1.37
CA TYR A 161 8.56 2.39 -0.05
C TYR A 161 9.99 1.92 -0.28
N ILE A 162 10.21 1.10 -1.31
CA ILE A 162 11.55 0.73 -1.76
C ILE A 162 11.89 1.51 -3.03
N GLN A 163 13.05 2.14 -3.03
CA GLN A 163 13.60 2.70 -4.27
C GLN A 163 14.10 1.57 -5.17
N PRO A 164 13.55 1.45 -6.40
CA PRO A 164 14.02 0.43 -7.33
C PRO A 164 15.48 0.65 -7.75
N THR A 165 16.15 -0.41 -8.15
CA THR A 165 17.49 -0.33 -8.70
C THR A 165 17.51 0.44 -10.01
N VAL A 166 18.63 1.15 -10.27
CA VAL A 166 18.80 1.93 -11.49
C VAL A 166 19.03 0.97 -12.66
N GLU A 167 18.21 1.05 -13.70
CA GLU A 167 18.41 0.38 -14.98
C GLU A 167 19.31 1.26 -15.86
N VAL A 168 20.61 0.98 -15.87
CA VAL A 168 21.60 1.81 -16.56
C VAL A 168 21.37 1.85 -18.07
N VAL A 169 21.00 0.71 -18.66
CA VAL A 169 20.69 0.56 -20.08
C VAL A 169 19.31 -0.06 -20.21
N LYS A 170 18.38 0.69 -20.73
CA LYS A 170 16.98 0.25 -20.90
C LYS A 170 16.84 -0.51 -22.22
N ASN A 171 16.98 -1.83 -22.16
CA ASN A 171 16.78 -2.70 -23.32
C ASN A 171 15.29 -3.03 -23.44
N ARG A 172 14.75 -2.83 -24.63
CA ARG A 172 13.36 -3.12 -24.98
C ARG A 172 13.31 -3.85 -26.31
N SER A 173 12.20 -4.49 -26.60
CA SER A 173 11.99 -5.14 -27.89
C SER A 173 10.55 -5.04 -28.34
N GLU A 174 10.36 -4.95 -29.65
CA GLU A 174 9.08 -5.16 -30.32
C GLU A 174 9.19 -6.36 -31.23
N GLN A 175 8.11 -7.13 -31.34
CA GLN A 175 8.08 -8.31 -32.17
C GLN A 175 6.80 -8.37 -32.97
N TYR A 176 6.93 -8.74 -34.24
CA TYR A 176 5.82 -9.01 -35.13
C TYR A 176 5.97 -10.41 -35.73
N GLU A 177 4.88 -11.17 -35.74
CA GLU A 177 4.77 -12.50 -36.32
C GLU A 177 4.10 -12.37 -37.67
N ALA A 178 4.91 -12.43 -38.73
CA ALA A 178 4.43 -12.29 -40.11
C ALA A 178 4.10 -13.64 -40.76
N HIS A 179 2.92 -13.73 -41.37
CA HIS A 179 2.48 -14.88 -42.12
C HIS A 179 2.68 -14.61 -43.64
N LEU A 180 3.95 -14.59 -44.04
CA LEU A 180 4.30 -14.35 -45.43
C LEU A 180 4.04 -15.53 -46.32
N ASP A 181 3.37 -15.29 -47.43
CA ASP A 181 3.06 -16.28 -48.45
C ASP A 181 4.17 -16.35 -49.50
N PHE A 182 4.54 -17.55 -49.88
CA PHE A 182 5.53 -17.83 -50.91
C PHE A 182 4.96 -18.69 -52.01
N PRO A 183 5.24 -18.40 -53.31
CA PRO A 183 4.88 -19.33 -54.37
C PRO A 183 5.50 -20.71 -54.13
N VAL A 184 4.85 -21.73 -54.66
CA VAL A 184 5.28 -23.13 -54.45
C VAL A 184 6.76 -23.29 -54.83
N ASN A 185 7.53 -23.91 -53.93
CA ASN A 185 8.99 -24.12 -54.06
C ASN A 185 9.84 -22.83 -54.22
N LYS A 186 9.30 -21.65 -53.89
CA LYS A 186 10.05 -20.39 -53.90
C LYS A 186 10.18 -19.78 -52.49
N SER A 187 11.24 -19.02 -52.33
CA SER A 187 11.53 -18.24 -51.09
C SER A 187 11.68 -16.74 -51.38
N VAL A 188 11.16 -16.25 -52.52
CA VAL A 188 11.19 -14.82 -52.85
C VAL A 188 9.91 -14.20 -52.37
N ILE A 189 10.03 -13.05 -51.65
CA ILE A 189 8.89 -12.27 -51.21
C ILE A 189 8.40 -11.44 -52.42
N LEU A 190 7.15 -11.72 -52.81
CA LEU A 190 6.41 -10.92 -53.80
C LEU A 190 5.39 -10.09 -53.01
N THR A 191 5.50 -8.78 -53.09
CA THR A 191 4.67 -7.83 -52.29
C THR A 191 3.18 -8.02 -52.55
N ASP A 192 2.81 -8.24 -53.76
CA ASP A 192 1.40 -8.35 -54.18
C ASP A 192 0.88 -9.81 -54.21
N PHE A 193 1.65 -10.73 -53.67
CA PHE A 193 1.24 -12.14 -53.62
C PHE A 193 0.43 -12.43 -52.37
N MET A 194 -0.83 -12.82 -52.55
CA MET A 194 -1.75 -13.13 -51.44
C MET A 194 -1.86 -11.99 -50.39
N ASN A 195 -1.53 -12.25 -49.10
CA ASN A 195 -1.66 -11.28 -48.04
C ASN A 195 -0.34 -10.54 -47.71
N ASN A 196 0.71 -10.75 -48.51
CA ASN A 196 2.04 -10.20 -48.20
C ASN A 196 2.05 -8.70 -48.05
N HIS A 197 1.26 -7.97 -48.81
CA HIS A 197 1.18 -6.51 -48.70
C HIS A 197 0.83 -6.09 -47.26
N THR A 198 -0.19 -6.66 -46.68
CA THR A 198 -0.64 -6.36 -45.30
C THR A 198 0.45 -6.72 -44.26
N GLU A 199 1.05 -7.88 -44.37
CA GLU A 199 2.10 -8.35 -43.48
C GLU A 199 3.33 -7.43 -43.52
N LEU A 200 3.76 -7.02 -44.70
CA LEU A 200 4.90 -6.14 -44.90
C LEU A 200 4.61 -4.73 -44.38
N VAL A 201 3.40 -4.18 -44.61
CA VAL A 201 2.99 -2.87 -44.04
C VAL A 201 3.05 -2.90 -42.50
N ASN A 202 2.63 -3.98 -41.87
CA ASN A 202 2.71 -4.10 -40.42
C ASN A 202 4.16 -4.13 -39.91
N ILE A 203 5.05 -4.86 -40.61
CA ILE A 203 6.48 -4.84 -40.28
C ILE A 203 7.06 -3.43 -40.46
N HIS A 204 6.83 -2.75 -41.59
CA HIS A 204 7.27 -1.39 -41.86
C HIS A 204 6.77 -0.43 -40.75
N SER A 205 5.50 -0.53 -40.37
CA SER A 205 4.94 0.29 -39.28
C SER A 205 5.67 0.10 -37.95
N MET A 206 6.13 -1.13 -37.64
CA MET A 206 6.95 -1.40 -36.45
C MET A 206 8.34 -0.73 -36.57
N PHE A 207 8.98 -0.79 -37.74
CA PHE A 207 10.26 -0.12 -37.99
C PHE A 207 10.11 1.39 -37.89
N ASP A 208 9.11 1.97 -38.55
CA ASP A 208 8.87 3.42 -38.57
C ASP A 208 8.67 4.00 -37.17
N LYS A 209 7.91 3.31 -36.32
CA LYS A 209 7.71 3.73 -34.92
C LYS A 209 9.03 3.83 -34.15
N ILE A 210 9.97 2.91 -34.41
CA ILE A 210 11.23 2.88 -33.67
C ILE A 210 12.26 3.80 -34.31
N GLN A 211 12.37 3.84 -35.64
CA GLN A 211 13.36 4.68 -36.37
C GLN A 211 13.07 6.17 -36.24
N ASN A 212 11.81 6.56 -36.20
CA ASN A 212 11.39 7.96 -36.12
C ASN A 212 11.34 8.52 -34.70
N ASP A 213 11.50 7.67 -33.68
CA ASP A 213 11.54 8.12 -32.29
C ASP A 213 12.98 8.43 -31.86
N LYS A 214 13.26 9.69 -31.61
CA LYS A 214 14.59 10.19 -31.18
C LYS A 214 15.08 9.60 -29.85
N ASN A 215 14.16 9.04 -29.06
CA ASN A 215 14.48 8.43 -27.78
C ASN A 215 14.94 6.98 -27.91
N LEU A 216 14.85 6.40 -29.10
CA LEU A 216 15.14 4.99 -29.37
C LEU A 216 16.37 4.80 -30.23
N THR A 217 17.08 3.72 -29.98
CA THR A 217 18.24 3.32 -30.83
C THR A 217 18.17 1.83 -31.08
N ILE A 218 18.03 1.40 -32.35
CA ILE A 218 18.01 -0.01 -32.73
C ILE A 218 19.38 -0.64 -32.45
N LYS A 219 19.38 -1.78 -31.77
CA LYS A 219 20.56 -2.56 -31.38
C LYS A 219 20.68 -3.87 -32.15
N GLY A 220 19.57 -4.43 -32.56
CA GLY A 220 19.57 -5.68 -33.32
C GLY A 220 18.21 -5.98 -33.93
N ILE A 221 18.21 -6.74 -34.99
CA ILE A 221 16.98 -7.22 -35.65
C ILE A 221 17.13 -8.73 -35.81
N GLY A 222 16.31 -9.47 -35.06
CA GLY A 222 16.20 -10.93 -35.15
C GLY A 222 15.13 -11.32 -36.13
N ILE A 223 15.47 -12.17 -37.09
CA ILE A 223 14.51 -12.75 -38.03
C ILE A 223 14.57 -14.25 -37.90
N GLU A 224 13.45 -14.89 -37.56
CA GLU A 224 13.36 -16.33 -37.37
C GLU A 224 12.22 -16.91 -38.20
N GLY A 225 12.57 -17.79 -39.14
CA GLY A 225 11.59 -18.43 -40.01
C GLY A 225 11.13 -19.79 -39.48
N PHE A 226 9.89 -20.14 -39.80
CA PHE A 226 9.29 -21.40 -39.43
C PHE A 226 8.58 -22.07 -40.64
N ALA A 227 8.65 -23.37 -40.66
CA ALA A 227 7.87 -24.22 -41.57
C ALA A 227 6.76 -25.00 -40.81
N SER A 228 5.74 -25.40 -41.46
CA SER A 228 4.77 -26.35 -40.92
C SER A 228 5.38 -27.76 -40.88
N PRO A 229 5.05 -28.60 -39.86
CA PRO A 229 5.63 -29.95 -39.72
C PRO A 229 5.00 -30.97 -40.67
N GLU A 230 5.09 -30.67 -41.95
CA GLU A 230 4.65 -31.55 -43.06
C GLU A 230 5.84 -31.78 -44.00
N GLY A 231 6.01 -33.00 -44.48
CA GLY A 231 7.12 -33.34 -45.33
C GLY A 231 8.45 -33.63 -44.57
N PRO A 232 9.56 -33.81 -45.30
CA PRO A 232 10.86 -34.15 -44.70
C PRO A 232 11.46 -33.03 -43.82
N LEU A 233 11.99 -33.37 -42.65
CA LEU A 233 12.60 -32.42 -41.70
C LEU A 233 13.66 -31.55 -42.35
N ALA A 234 14.65 -32.16 -43.05
CA ALA A 234 15.75 -31.42 -43.66
C ALA A 234 15.27 -30.43 -44.75
N PHE A 235 14.17 -30.72 -45.44
CA PHE A 235 13.56 -29.80 -46.39
C PHE A 235 12.91 -28.59 -45.63
N ASN A 236 12.21 -28.86 -44.55
CA ASN A 236 11.53 -27.83 -43.76
C ASN A 236 12.54 -26.91 -43.05
N GLU A 237 13.66 -27.44 -42.54
CA GLU A 237 14.78 -26.65 -41.98
C GLU A 237 15.36 -25.69 -43.03
N GLN A 238 15.67 -26.18 -44.25
CA GLN A 238 16.14 -25.32 -45.33
C GLN A 238 15.10 -24.28 -45.75
N LEU A 239 13.83 -24.68 -45.84
CA LEU A 239 12.74 -23.78 -46.24
C LEU A 239 12.54 -22.67 -45.20
N SER A 240 12.53 -23.00 -43.92
CA SER A 240 12.44 -22.01 -42.82
C SER A 240 13.58 -20.99 -42.87
N LYS A 241 14.82 -21.46 -43.10
CA LYS A 241 15.99 -20.59 -43.26
C LYS A 241 15.86 -19.66 -44.46
N LYS A 242 15.54 -20.19 -45.64
CA LYS A 242 15.38 -19.40 -46.88
C LYS A 242 14.28 -18.36 -46.77
N ARG A 243 13.18 -18.64 -46.06
CA ARG A 243 12.12 -17.64 -45.79
C ARG A 243 12.57 -16.52 -44.89
N ALA A 244 13.34 -16.85 -43.85
CA ALA A 244 13.91 -15.81 -42.96
C ALA A 244 14.95 -14.95 -43.70
N GLU A 245 15.82 -15.55 -44.53
CA GLU A 245 16.79 -14.83 -45.36
C GLU A 245 16.06 -13.93 -46.38
N ALA A 246 14.99 -14.38 -47.01
CA ALA A 246 14.21 -13.55 -47.93
C ALA A 246 13.60 -12.30 -47.24
N LEU A 247 13.08 -12.46 -46.03
CA LEU A 247 12.59 -11.27 -45.27
C LEU A 247 13.75 -10.33 -44.89
N LYS A 248 14.89 -10.87 -44.45
CA LYS A 248 16.07 -10.03 -44.20
C LYS A 248 16.48 -9.23 -45.43
N ASP A 249 16.60 -9.90 -46.61
CA ASP A 249 17.02 -9.25 -47.85
C ASP A 249 16.02 -8.15 -48.28
N TYR A 250 14.73 -8.42 -48.12
CA TYR A 250 13.68 -7.44 -48.34
C TYR A 250 13.82 -6.22 -47.43
N LEU A 251 14.00 -6.44 -46.09
CA LEU A 251 14.10 -5.35 -45.12
C LEU A 251 15.40 -4.56 -45.28
N VAL A 252 16.55 -5.21 -45.53
CA VAL A 252 17.82 -4.51 -45.80
C VAL A 252 17.67 -3.56 -47.01
N LYS A 253 16.86 -3.91 -47.99
CA LYS A 253 16.63 -3.05 -49.17
C LYS A 253 15.65 -1.90 -48.90
N ASN A 254 14.67 -2.13 -48.02
CA ASN A 254 13.56 -1.16 -47.86
C ASN A 254 13.65 -0.36 -46.56
N GLU A 255 14.35 -0.85 -45.53
CA GLU A 255 14.53 -0.16 -44.24
C GLU A 255 15.89 0.55 -44.18
N LYS A 256 15.91 1.75 -43.56
CA LYS A 256 17.15 2.52 -43.36
C LYS A 256 17.99 2.06 -42.19
N VAL A 257 18.19 0.72 -42.08
CA VAL A 257 18.93 0.09 -40.97
C VAL A 257 20.12 -0.67 -41.52
N SER A 258 21.27 -0.56 -40.83
CA SER A 258 22.48 -1.24 -41.23
C SER A 258 22.29 -2.76 -41.31
N SER A 259 22.72 -3.35 -42.43
CA SER A 259 22.66 -4.81 -42.64
C SER A 259 23.39 -5.63 -41.56
N LYS A 260 24.34 -5.01 -40.85
CA LYS A 260 25.11 -5.64 -39.75
C LYS A 260 24.27 -5.91 -38.51
N LEU A 261 23.13 -5.25 -38.36
CA LEU A 261 22.22 -5.43 -37.21
C LEU A 261 21.27 -6.62 -37.38
N TYR A 262 21.16 -7.16 -38.57
CA TYR A 262 20.26 -8.27 -38.86
C TYR A 262 20.91 -9.63 -38.52
N LYS A 263 20.21 -10.42 -37.71
CA LYS A 263 20.56 -11.79 -37.37
C LYS A 263 19.45 -12.73 -37.81
N VAL A 264 19.77 -13.66 -38.69
CA VAL A 264 18.83 -14.68 -39.16
C VAL A 264 19.01 -15.96 -38.37
N THR A 265 17.90 -16.50 -37.89
CA THR A 265 17.80 -17.83 -37.28
C THR A 265 16.68 -18.60 -37.96
N PHE A 266 16.64 -19.90 -37.75
CA PHE A 266 15.59 -20.72 -38.27
C PHE A 266 15.09 -21.65 -37.15
N GLY A 267 13.76 -21.63 -36.95
CA GLY A 267 13.09 -22.45 -35.95
C GLY A 267 12.69 -23.84 -36.53
N GLY A 268 13.01 -24.08 -37.82
CA GLY A 268 12.65 -25.34 -38.48
C GLY A 268 11.14 -25.56 -38.52
N GLU A 269 10.67 -26.69 -38.01
CA GLU A 269 9.25 -27.03 -37.93
C GLU A 269 8.59 -26.47 -36.69
N ASN A 270 7.46 -25.79 -36.86
CA ASN A 270 6.74 -25.10 -35.81
C ASN A 270 5.87 -26.04 -34.95
N TRP A 271 6.50 -26.95 -34.24
CA TRP A 271 5.81 -27.89 -33.36
C TRP A 271 5.12 -27.20 -32.19
N ASP A 272 5.75 -26.19 -31.59
CA ASP A 272 5.15 -25.42 -30.49
C ASP A 272 3.90 -24.66 -30.95
N GLY A 273 3.94 -24.09 -32.14
CA GLY A 273 2.78 -23.48 -32.79
C GLY A 273 1.65 -24.46 -33.01
N LEU A 274 1.97 -25.69 -33.46
CA LEU A 274 0.98 -26.76 -33.64
C LEU A 274 0.34 -27.14 -32.29
N VAL A 275 1.14 -27.34 -31.25
CA VAL A 275 0.62 -27.65 -29.90
C VAL A 275 -0.30 -26.53 -29.39
N LYS A 276 0.09 -25.26 -29.56
CA LYS A 276 -0.74 -24.12 -29.18
C LYS A 276 -2.07 -24.06 -29.94
N ALA A 277 -2.01 -24.26 -31.26
CA ALA A 277 -3.18 -24.28 -32.13
C ALA A 277 -4.14 -25.42 -31.79
N LEU A 278 -3.61 -26.61 -31.54
CA LEU A 278 -4.42 -27.78 -31.16
C LEU A 278 -5.13 -27.54 -29.81
N LYS A 279 -4.43 -27.00 -28.79
CA LYS A 279 -5.03 -26.69 -27.49
C LYS A 279 -6.20 -25.71 -27.60
N SER A 280 -6.09 -24.74 -28.51
CA SER A 280 -7.13 -23.71 -28.74
C SER A 280 -8.24 -24.20 -29.70
N SER A 281 -8.07 -25.33 -30.40
CA SER A 281 -9.01 -25.83 -31.38
C SER A 281 -10.19 -26.58 -30.74
N SER A 282 -11.29 -26.65 -31.45
CA SER A 282 -12.44 -27.51 -31.14
C SER A 282 -12.33 -28.93 -31.72
N MET A 283 -11.16 -29.32 -32.23
CA MET A 283 -10.96 -30.64 -32.86
C MET A 283 -11.19 -31.77 -31.86
N LYS A 284 -12.00 -32.75 -32.26
CA LYS A 284 -12.36 -33.90 -31.42
C LYS A 284 -11.15 -34.76 -31.03
N ASP A 285 -10.16 -34.89 -31.92
CA ASP A 285 -9.00 -35.76 -31.76
C ASP A 285 -7.77 -35.01 -31.22
N LYS A 286 -7.91 -33.77 -30.74
CA LYS A 286 -6.78 -32.93 -30.32
C LYS A 286 -5.89 -33.56 -29.24
N GLU A 287 -6.49 -34.25 -28.27
CA GLU A 287 -5.71 -34.89 -27.19
C GLU A 287 -4.85 -36.03 -27.73
N THR A 288 -5.34 -36.78 -28.72
CA THR A 288 -4.57 -37.81 -29.40
C THR A 288 -3.34 -37.23 -30.09
N PHE A 289 -3.51 -36.11 -30.82
CA PHE A 289 -2.41 -35.42 -31.47
C PHE A 289 -1.40 -34.88 -30.46
N LEU A 290 -1.86 -34.22 -29.38
CA LEU A 290 -0.99 -33.70 -28.33
C LEU A 290 -0.16 -34.80 -27.64
N ASN A 291 -0.78 -35.99 -27.42
CA ASN A 291 -0.10 -37.15 -26.87
C ASN A 291 0.97 -37.71 -27.82
N ILE A 292 0.69 -37.79 -29.12
CA ILE A 292 1.67 -38.23 -30.13
C ILE A 292 2.83 -37.25 -30.15
N ILE A 293 2.57 -35.97 -30.25
CA ILE A 293 3.61 -34.91 -30.27
C ILE A 293 4.52 -34.98 -29.04
N LYS A 294 3.94 -35.20 -27.87
CA LYS A 294 4.65 -35.26 -26.60
C LYS A 294 5.50 -36.53 -26.46
N ASN A 295 4.99 -37.69 -26.89
CA ASN A 295 5.54 -39.00 -26.55
C ASN A 295 6.41 -39.60 -27.66
N THR A 296 6.29 -39.12 -28.90
CA THR A 296 7.03 -39.67 -30.06
C THR A 296 8.17 -38.71 -30.43
N THR A 297 9.41 -39.03 -30.05
CA THR A 297 10.59 -38.18 -30.28
C THR A 297 11.12 -38.25 -31.73
N ASP A 298 11.00 -39.40 -32.37
CA ASP A 298 11.39 -39.55 -33.77
C ASP A 298 10.44 -38.78 -34.68
N ASP A 299 10.98 -37.86 -35.48
CA ASP A 299 10.22 -36.92 -36.29
C ASP A 299 9.39 -37.64 -37.39
N ALA A 300 10.01 -38.56 -38.11
CA ALA A 300 9.34 -39.29 -39.19
C ALA A 300 8.20 -40.15 -38.64
N LYS A 301 8.44 -40.85 -37.54
CA LYS A 301 7.44 -41.68 -36.87
C LYS A 301 6.31 -40.80 -36.29
N ARG A 302 6.63 -39.67 -35.66
CA ARG A 302 5.63 -38.71 -35.15
C ARG A 302 4.69 -38.24 -36.24
N LYS A 303 5.21 -37.81 -37.39
CA LYS A 303 4.42 -37.39 -38.55
C LYS A 303 3.55 -38.51 -39.07
N GLN A 304 4.11 -39.72 -39.18
CA GLN A 304 3.38 -40.88 -39.64
C GLN A 304 2.21 -41.27 -38.71
N GLU A 305 2.45 -41.21 -37.40
CA GLU A 305 1.39 -41.47 -36.41
C GLU A 305 0.29 -40.39 -36.47
N ILE A 306 0.64 -39.11 -36.60
CA ILE A 306 -0.32 -38.02 -36.80
C ILE A 306 -1.17 -38.24 -38.05
N MET A 307 -0.54 -38.61 -39.17
CA MET A 307 -1.26 -38.86 -40.42
C MET A 307 -2.29 -39.99 -40.32
N ARG A 308 -2.10 -40.96 -39.43
CA ARG A 308 -2.96 -42.15 -39.27
C ARG A 308 -4.15 -41.96 -38.34
N VAL A 309 -4.14 -40.90 -37.50
CA VAL A 309 -5.24 -40.63 -36.56
C VAL A 309 -6.58 -40.57 -37.30
N GLY A 310 -7.57 -41.35 -36.83
CA GLY A 310 -8.92 -41.32 -37.37
C GLY A 310 -9.00 -41.64 -38.88
N GLY A 311 -8.09 -42.50 -39.38
CA GLY A 311 -8.03 -42.83 -40.83
C GLY A 311 -7.55 -41.66 -41.69
N GLY A 312 -6.87 -40.67 -41.11
CA GLY A 312 -6.29 -39.51 -41.79
C GLY A 312 -7.24 -38.35 -42.05
N ALA A 313 -8.53 -38.48 -41.74
CA ALA A 313 -9.48 -37.38 -41.94
C ALA A 313 -9.18 -36.17 -41.05
N PRO A 314 -8.88 -36.32 -39.74
CA PRO A 314 -8.49 -35.18 -38.87
C PRO A 314 -7.18 -34.51 -39.32
N TYR A 315 -6.21 -35.28 -39.81
CA TYR A 315 -4.97 -34.71 -40.36
C TYR A 315 -5.23 -33.83 -41.58
N ARG A 316 -6.11 -34.27 -42.51
CA ARG A 316 -6.51 -33.47 -43.70
C ARG A 316 -7.19 -32.15 -43.28
N SER A 317 -7.96 -32.14 -42.20
CA SER A 317 -8.54 -30.92 -41.65
C SER A 317 -7.45 -30.00 -41.10
N MET A 318 -6.47 -30.53 -40.34
CA MET A 318 -5.33 -29.73 -39.85
C MET A 318 -4.53 -29.10 -40.98
N LEU A 319 -4.28 -29.81 -42.08
CA LEU A 319 -3.55 -29.26 -43.23
C LEU A 319 -4.23 -28.03 -43.84
N LYS A 320 -5.55 -27.93 -43.76
CA LYS A 320 -6.33 -26.81 -44.28
C LYS A 320 -6.49 -25.69 -43.28
N GLU A 321 -6.72 -26.01 -42.01
CA GLU A 321 -7.17 -25.05 -41.00
C GLU A 321 -6.04 -24.57 -40.04
N ILE A 322 -5.05 -25.43 -39.76
CA ILE A 322 -4.02 -25.18 -38.79
C ILE A 322 -2.63 -24.94 -39.41
N TYR A 323 -2.22 -25.84 -40.32
CA TYR A 323 -0.86 -25.80 -40.88
C TYR A 323 -0.48 -24.52 -41.63
N PRO A 324 -1.39 -23.82 -42.34
CA PRO A 324 -1.06 -22.54 -42.96
C PRO A 324 -0.58 -21.51 -41.94
N GLY A 325 -1.24 -21.44 -40.78
CA GLY A 325 -0.86 -20.52 -39.68
C GLY A 325 0.45 -20.88 -38.99
N LEU A 326 1.03 -22.09 -39.23
CA LEU A 326 2.33 -22.45 -38.66
C LEU A 326 3.51 -21.95 -39.49
N ARG A 327 3.26 -21.58 -40.74
CA ARG A 327 4.26 -21.01 -41.67
C ARG A 327 4.35 -19.52 -41.39
N LYS A 328 5.39 -19.09 -40.68
CA LYS A 328 5.56 -17.71 -40.25
C LYS A 328 7.00 -17.30 -40.24
N VAL A 329 7.23 -15.99 -40.19
CA VAL A 329 8.54 -15.39 -39.91
C VAL A 329 8.36 -14.40 -38.78
N ASN A 330 9.05 -14.62 -37.68
CA ASN A 330 9.11 -13.67 -36.58
C ASN A 330 10.13 -12.59 -36.90
N CYS A 331 9.74 -11.34 -36.77
CA CYS A 331 10.64 -10.20 -36.84
C CYS A 331 10.66 -9.50 -35.48
N LYS A 332 11.81 -9.46 -34.83
CA LYS A 332 12.03 -8.86 -33.52
C LYS A 332 13.04 -7.73 -33.65
N ILE A 333 12.68 -6.53 -33.19
CA ILE A 333 13.60 -5.39 -33.13
C ILE A 333 13.97 -5.17 -31.67
N ASP A 334 15.26 -5.34 -31.36
CA ASP A 334 15.83 -4.97 -30.07
C ASP A 334 16.38 -3.54 -30.14
N TYR A 335 16.00 -2.72 -29.17
CA TYR A 335 16.37 -1.31 -29.11
C TYR A 335 16.67 -0.88 -27.67
N THR A 336 17.43 0.19 -27.52
CA THR A 336 17.61 0.87 -26.24
C THR A 336 16.81 2.17 -26.22
N VAL A 337 16.34 2.51 -25.02
CA VAL A 337 15.66 3.75 -24.71
C VAL A 337 16.63 4.68 -23.98
N VAL A 338 16.67 5.97 -24.30
CA VAL A 338 17.47 6.97 -23.56
C VAL A 338 16.96 7.10 -22.11
N ASN A 339 17.84 7.52 -21.20
CA ASN A 339 17.43 7.83 -19.83
C ASN A 339 16.74 9.19 -19.81
N PHE A 340 15.73 9.32 -18.95
CA PHE A 340 14.95 10.54 -18.77
C PHE A 340 15.21 11.14 -17.40
N ASP A 341 15.27 12.47 -17.36
CA ASP A 341 15.17 13.21 -16.10
C ASP A 341 13.70 13.21 -15.59
N VAL A 342 13.48 13.77 -14.41
CA VAL A 342 12.15 13.78 -13.77
C VAL A 342 11.13 14.56 -14.59
N GLU A 343 11.51 15.69 -15.19
CA GLU A 343 10.60 16.53 -15.98
C GLU A 343 10.18 15.84 -17.29
N GLN A 344 11.14 15.23 -17.97
CA GLN A 344 10.87 14.39 -19.14
C GLN A 344 10.03 13.18 -18.73
N GLY A 345 10.35 12.55 -17.60
CA GLY A 345 9.62 11.39 -17.07
C GLY A 345 8.15 11.69 -16.81
N ARG A 346 7.81 12.89 -16.34
CA ARG A 346 6.40 13.34 -16.15
C ARG A 346 5.61 13.39 -17.46
N ILE A 347 6.26 13.65 -18.57
CA ILE A 347 5.65 13.64 -19.90
C ILE A 347 5.55 12.20 -20.39
N ILE A 348 6.66 11.48 -20.38
CA ILE A 348 6.77 10.13 -20.92
C ILE A 348 5.85 9.13 -20.20
N ILE A 349 5.63 9.30 -18.89
CA ILE A 349 4.75 8.40 -18.15
C ILE A 349 3.29 8.44 -18.63
N ARG A 350 2.88 9.54 -19.24
CA ARG A 350 1.54 9.72 -19.81
C ARG A 350 1.45 9.26 -21.26
N GLU A 351 2.53 9.46 -22.03
CA GLU A 351 2.57 9.17 -23.47
C GLU A 351 3.02 7.73 -23.75
N ASN A 352 4.14 7.32 -23.18
CA ASN A 352 4.78 6.03 -23.41
C ASN A 352 5.43 5.48 -22.12
N PRO A 353 4.66 5.05 -21.10
CA PRO A 353 5.20 4.63 -19.82
C PRO A 353 6.19 3.47 -19.92
N LYS A 354 6.12 2.63 -20.97
CA LYS A 354 7.06 1.54 -21.24
C LYS A 354 8.50 2.00 -21.51
N TYR A 355 8.73 3.27 -21.78
CA TYR A 355 10.06 3.83 -21.97
C TYR A 355 10.76 4.15 -20.64
N LEU A 356 10.01 4.28 -19.57
CA LEU A 356 10.57 4.50 -18.25
C LEU A 356 11.00 3.20 -17.60
N SER A 357 12.13 3.24 -16.89
CA SER A 357 12.49 2.22 -15.91
C SER A 357 11.64 2.37 -14.65
N LEU A 358 11.58 1.31 -13.84
CA LEU A 358 10.86 1.36 -12.57
C LEU A 358 11.45 2.43 -11.62
N ASN A 359 12.78 2.62 -11.67
CA ASN A 359 13.46 3.67 -10.89
C ASN A 359 13.06 5.07 -11.35
N GLU A 360 13.01 5.33 -12.66
CA GLU A 360 12.56 6.62 -13.20
C GLU A 360 11.10 6.89 -12.82
N MET A 361 10.22 5.88 -12.88
CA MET A 361 8.83 6.01 -12.40
C MET A 361 8.78 6.36 -10.90
N TYR A 362 9.61 5.72 -10.09
CA TYR A 362 9.72 6.03 -8.66
C TYR A 362 10.16 7.48 -8.41
N GLN A 363 11.14 7.98 -9.17
CA GLN A 363 11.58 9.37 -9.09
C GLN A 363 10.48 10.35 -9.52
N VAL A 364 9.76 10.04 -10.60
CA VAL A 364 8.59 10.81 -11.04
C VAL A 364 7.51 10.83 -9.95
N ALA A 365 7.19 9.70 -9.33
CA ALA A 365 6.23 9.65 -8.22
C ALA A 365 6.65 10.59 -7.09
N ASN A 366 7.91 10.49 -6.63
CA ASN A 366 8.43 11.31 -5.53
C ASN A 366 8.57 12.80 -5.86
N SER A 367 8.42 13.21 -7.11
CA SER A 367 8.36 14.60 -7.53
C SER A 367 6.98 15.25 -7.30
N TYR A 368 5.97 14.46 -6.98
CA TYR A 368 4.64 14.92 -6.59
C TYR A 368 4.46 14.88 -5.06
N PRO A 369 3.55 15.68 -4.50
CA PRO A 369 3.19 15.57 -3.10
C PRO A 369 2.72 14.16 -2.76
N LYS A 370 3.25 13.57 -1.68
CA LYS A 370 2.86 12.24 -1.21
C LYS A 370 1.33 12.16 -1.02
N GLY A 371 0.73 11.10 -1.55
CA GLY A 371 -0.72 10.87 -1.48
C GLY A 371 -1.55 11.70 -2.47
N SER A 372 -0.94 12.56 -3.29
CA SER A 372 -1.65 13.26 -4.36
C SER A 372 -2.11 12.28 -5.44
N LYS A 373 -3.07 12.70 -6.25
CA LYS A 373 -3.59 11.91 -7.37
C LYS A 373 -2.50 11.49 -8.36
N ASP A 374 -1.58 12.41 -8.66
CA ASP A 374 -0.46 12.13 -9.57
C ASP A 374 0.53 11.14 -8.95
N PHE A 375 0.86 11.29 -7.65
CA PHE A 375 1.70 10.34 -6.92
C PHE A 375 1.13 8.91 -6.99
N VAL A 376 -0.16 8.75 -6.69
CA VAL A 376 -0.86 7.46 -6.74
C VAL A 376 -0.86 6.88 -8.14
N ASN A 377 -1.21 7.69 -9.14
CA ASN A 377 -1.32 7.26 -10.54
C ASN A 377 0.01 6.72 -11.09
N VAL A 378 1.14 7.31 -10.69
CA VAL A 378 2.46 6.82 -11.15
C VAL A 378 2.72 5.39 -10.64
N PHE A 379 2.40 5.08 -9.37
CA PHE A 379 2.58 3.72 -8.85
C PHE A 379 1.59 2.73 -9.47
N ASP A 380 0.38 3.16 -9.79
CA ASP A 380 -0.58 2.36 -10.55
C ASP A 380 -0.06 2.02 -11.94
N ILE A 381 0.54 2.98 -12.64
CA ILE A 381 1.18 2.73 -13.93
C ILE A 381 2.37 1.80 -13.76
N ALA A 382 3.22 2.02 -12.76
CA ALA A 382 4.40 1.21 -12.50
C ALA A 382 4.05 -0.27 -12.29
N VAL A 383 3.07 -0.58 -11.45
CA VAL A 383 2.68 -1.98 -11.21
C VAL A 383 1.98 -2.63 -12.42
N ARG A 384 1.32 -1.85 -13.27
CA ARG A 384 0.77 -2.35 -14.54
C ARG A 384 1.86 -2.64 -15.58
N MET A 385 2.93 -1.83 -15.60
CA MET A 385 4.07 -2.04 -16.50
C MET A 385 4.97 -3.19 -16.01
N TYR A 386 5.09 -3.36 -14.70
CA TYR A 386 5.93 -4.36 -14.03
C TYR A 386 5.11 -5.27 -13.09
N PRO A 387 4.12 -6.04 -13.59
CA PRO A 387 3.13 -6.73 -12.76
C PRO A 387 3.69 -7.88 -11.89
N THR A 388 4.88 -8.38 -12.22
CA THR A 388 5.56 -9.45 -11.49
C THR A 388 6.76 -8.94 -10.68
N ASP A 389 7.11 -7.65 -10.79
CA ASP A 389 8.21 -7.07 -10.05
C ASP A 389 7.83 -6.86 -8.58
N GLN A 390 8.66 -7.38 -7.69
CA GLN A 390 8.38 -7.39 -6.25
C GLN A 390 8.40 -5.98 -5.64
N VAL A 391 9.28 -5.09 -6.13
CA VAL A 391 9.38 -3.70 -5.66
C VAL A 391 8.20 -2.87 -6.16
N ALA A 392 7.80 -3.04 -7.42
CA ALA A 392 6.61 -2.38 -7.95
C ALA A 392 5.35 -2.76 -7.16
N ASN A 393 5.19 -4.05 -6.84
CA ASN A 393 4.06 -4.54 -6.04
C ASN A 393 4.12 -4.02 -4.60
N LEU A 394 5.30 -4.00 -3.95
CA LEU A 394 5.43 -3.44 -2.60
C LEU A 394 5.05 -1.95 -2.55
N ASN A 395 5.53 -1.17 -3.50
CA ASN A 395 5.23 0.27 -3.56
C ASN A 395 3.75 0.54 -3.86
N ALA A 396 3.12 -0.25 -4.73
CA ALA A 396 1.68 -0.18 -4.96
C ALA A 396 0.87 -0.58 -3.71
N ALA A 397 1.32 -1.58 -2.95
CA ALA A 397 0.73 -1.94 -1.67
C ALA A 397 0.83 -0.80 -0.65
N ALA A 398 1.98 -0.12 -0.57
CA ALA A 398 2.17 1.02 0.31
C ALA A 398 1.20 2.17 -0.03
N VAL A 399 0.98 2.44 -1.32
CA VAL A 399 -0.01 3.42 -1.76
C VAL A 399 -1.43 3.01 -1.33
N ALA A 400 -1.83 1.76 -1.58
CA ALA A 400 -3.14 1.26 -1.18
C ALA A 400 -3.37 1.35 0.34
N LEU A 401 -2.36 1.00 1.15
CA LEU A 401 -2.39 1.14 2.61
C LEU A 401 -2.54 2.60 3.04
N SER A 402 -1.83 3.53 2.39
CA SER A 402 -1.97 4.96 2.69
C SER A 402 -3.37 5.50 2.42
N GLN A 403 -4.08 4.88 1.48
CA GLN A 403 -5.47 5.15 1.13
C GLN A 403 -6.48 4.32 1.95
N LYS A 404 -5.99 3.45 2.84
CA LYS A 404 -6.79 2.51 3.67
C LYS A 404 -7.56 1.47 2.83
N ASP A 405 -7.13 1.22 1.59
CA ASP A 405 -7.67 0.14 0.74
C ASP A 405 -6.94 -1.17 1.03
N LEU A 406 -7.43 -1.87 2.05
CA LEU A 406 -6.84 -3.12 2.52
C LEU A 406 -6.97 -4.25 1.50
N ASN A 407 -8.05 -4.27 0.73
CA ASN A 407 -8.31 -5.32 -0.26
C ASN A 407 -7.31 -5.25 -1.43
N THR A 408 -7.02 -4.05 -1.91
CA THR A 408 -6.02 -3.83 -2.96
C THR A 408 -4.61 -4.04 -2.42
N ALA A 409 -4.33 -3.58 -1.20
CA ALA A 409 -3.04 -3.76 -0.55
C ALA A 409 -2.62 -5.22 -0.45
N VAL A 410 -3.51 -6.12 0.01
CA VAL A 410 -3.23 -7.56 0.14
C VAL A 410 -2.83 -8.18 -1.21
N LYS A 411 -3.56 -7.87 -2.28
CA LYS A 411 -3.27 -8.41 -3.63
C LYS A 411 -1.86 -8.07 -4.13
N TYR A 412 -1.38 -6.88 -3.78
CA TYR A 412 -0.02 -6.46 -4.12
C TYR A 412 1.01 -7.03 -3.15
N MET A 413 0.71 -7.08 -1.85
CA MET A 413 1.60 -7.67 -0.85
C MET A 413 1.91 -9.14 -1.12
N GLU A 414 0.95 -9.92 -1.64
CA GLU A 414 1.16 -11.32 -2.03
C GLU A 414 2.28 -11.52 -3.07
N LYS A 415 2.56 -10.49 -3.88
CA LYS A 415 3.56 -10.51 -4.96
C LYS A 415 4.86 -9.81 -4.59
N ALA A 416 4.93 -9.18 -3.42
CA ALA A 416 6.10 -8.46 -2.94
C ALA A 416 7.12 -9.40 -2.29
N ASP A 417 8.34 -8.91 -2.07
CA ASP A 417 9.35 -9.64 -1.28
C ASP A 417 9.03 -9.54 0.21
N HIS A 418 8.67 -10.65 0.82
CA HIS A 418 8.28 -10.74 2.22
C HIS A 418 9.46 -10.62 3.20
N THR A 419 10.69 -10.61 2.72
CA THR A 419 11.89 -10.56 3.57
C THR A 419 12.38 -9.16 3.87
N THR A 420 11.85 -8.15 3.17
CA THR A 420 12.29 -6.76 3.31
C THR A 420 11.73 -6.08 4.56
N ALA A 421 12.48 -5.14 5.12
CA ALA A 421 12.03 -4.35 6.26
C ALA A 421 10.79 -3.50 5.92
N GLU A 422 10.71 -3.01 4.70
CA GLU A 422 9.57 -2.25 4.18
C GLU A 422 8.31 -3.10 4.11
N PHE A 423 8.42 -4.35 3.67
CA PHE A 423 7.29 -5.28 3.67
C PHE A 423 6.80 -5.54 5.10
N MET A 424 7.71 -5.78 6.04
CA MET A 424 7.35 -5.99 7.45
C MET A 424 6.69 -4.76 8.05
N ASN A 425 7.19 -3.54 7.75
CA ASN A 425 6.52 -2.30 8.17
C ASN A 425 5.10 -2.21 7.58
N ASN A 426 4.96 -2.45 6.28
CA ASN A 426 3.66 -2.36 5.60
C ASN A 426 2.68 -3.44 6.10
N THR A 427 3.17 -4.61 6.49
CA THR A 427 2.39 -5.62 7.21
C THR A 427 1.91 -5.11 8.57
N GLY A 428 2.75 -4.38 9.28
CA GLY A 428 2.37 -3.69 10.52
C GLY A 428 1.27 -2.66 10.30
N VAL A 429 1.40 -1.85 9.24
CA VAL A 429 0.37 -0.87 8.85
C VAL A 429 -0.95 -1.56 8.48
N TYR A 430 -0.90 -2.64 7.71
CA TYR A 430 -2.07 -3.43 7.37
C TYR A 430 -2.80 -3.95 8.62
N ASN A 431 -2.06 -4.59 9.53
CA ASN A 431 -2.61 -5.13 10.76
C ASN A 431 -3.22 -4.03 11.64
N PHE A 432 -2.55 -2.88 11.75
CA PHE A 432 -3.05 -1.71 12.47
C PHE A 432 -4.38 -1.22 11.90
N LEU A 433 -4.47 -1.04 10.59
CA LEU A 433 -5.68 -0.59 9.90
C LEU A 433 -6.82 -1.63 9.99
N ASN A 434 -6.46 -2.91 10.10
CA ASN A 434 -7.41 -4.01 10.30
C ASN A 434 -7.83 -4.19 11.78
N GLY A 435 -7.27 -3.38 12.71
CA GLY A 435 -7.59 -3.41 14.14
C GLY A 435 -6.80 -4.44 14.97
N ASP A 436 -5.87 -5.18 14.36
CA ASP A 436 -5.00 -6.14 15.07
C ASP A 436 -3.74 -5.43 15.58
N ILE A 437 -3.89 -4.77 16.72
CA ILE A 437 -2.83 -3.95 17.31
C ILE A 437 -1.62 -4.77 17.75
N GLN A 438 -1.84 -6.01 18.22
CA GLN A 438 -0.74 -6.87 18.67
C GLN A 438 0.13 -7.32 17.50
N ARG A 439 -0.49 -7.79 16.41
CA ARG A 439 0.25 -8.14 15.18
C ARG A 439 0.91 -6.92 14.54
N ALA A 440 0.26 -5.76 14.59
CA ALA A 440 0.86 -4.52 14.12
C ALA A 440 2.16 -4.20 14.88
N MET A 441 2.13 -4.26 16.20
CA MET A 441 3.30 -4.00 17.04
C MET A 441 4.43 -4.98 16.76
N ALA A 442 4.14 -6.28 16.68
CA ALA A 442 5.14 -7.31 16.38
C ALA A 442 5.81 -7.10 15.01
N ALA A 443 5.03 -6.72 13.98
CA ALA A 443 5.54 -6.44 12.65
C ALA A 443 6.40 -5.17 12.62
N PHE A 444 5.98 -4.09 13.29
CA PHE A 444 6.80 -2.89 13.43
C PHE A 444 8.10 -3.15 14.19
N GLU A 445 8.08 -4.00 15.24
CA GLU A 445 9.30 -4.38 15.96
C GLU A 445 10.29 -5.12 15.07
N GLN A 446 9.82 -6.05 14.25
CA GLN A 446 10.67 -6.78 13.30
C GLN A 446 11.29 -5.83 12.27
N ALA A 447 10.48 -4.97 11.65
CA ALA A 447 10.95 -4.00 10.68
C ALA A 447 11.93 -2.97 11.28
N ALA A 448 11.67 -2.51 12.51
CA ALA A 448 12.55 -1.58 13.23
C ALA A 448 13.92 -2.20 13.55
N LYS A 449 13.97 -3.48 13.89
CA LYS A 449 15.25 -4.23 14.09
C LYS A 449 16.08 -4.31 12.82
N LEU A 450 15.43 -4.32 11.66
CA LEU A 450 16.09 -4.27 10.35
C LEU A 450 16.44 -2.85 9.89
N GLY A 451 16.22 -1.83 10.74
CA GLY A 451 16.61 -0.45 10.47
C GLY A 451 15.57 0.39 9.75
N ASN A 452 14.33 -0.08 9.56
CA ASN A 452 13.29 0.70 8.90
C ASN A 452 12.82 1.88 9.76
N GLU A 453 13.04 3.12 9.31
CA GLU A 453 12.73 4.35 10.04
C GLU A 453 11.22 4.56 10.24
N ALA A 454 10.41 4.21 9.23
CA ALA A 454 8.96 4.31 9.35
C ALA A 454 8.44 3.39 10.45
N ALA A 455 8.95 2.15 10.51
CA ALA A 455 8.60 1.19 11.55
C ALA A 455 9.02 1.64 12.95
N GLN A 456 10.21 2.23 13.10
CA GLN A 456 10.68 2.80 14.37
C GLN A 456 9.73 3.90 14.87
N THR A 457 9.29 4.76 13.94
CA THR A 457 8.33 5.83 14.24
C THR A 457 6.96 5.27 14.61
N ASN A 458 6.44 4.32 13.82
CA ASN A 458 5.17 3.66 14.06
C ASN A 458 5.15 2.94 15.41
N LEU A 459 6.20 2.18 15.71
CA LEU A 459 6.36 1.46 16.97
C LEU A 459 6.37 2.42 18.16
N LYS A 460 7.15 3.50 18.08
CA LYS A 460 7.23 4.51 19.12
C LYS A 460 5.88 5.17 19.38
N GLN A 461 5.15 5.54 18.33
CA GLN A 461 3.82 6.14 18.46
C GLN A 461 2.84 5.15 19.12
N LEU A 462 2.83 3.90 18.66
CA LEU A 462 1.96 2.87 19.20
C LEU A 462 2.26 2.56 20.67
N GLN A 463 3.53 2.43 21.03
CA GLN A 463 3.96 2.26 22.42
C GLN A 463 3.56 3.45 23.29
N GLN A 464 3.67 4.69 22.80
CA GLN A 464 3.22 5.88 23.53
C GLN A 464 1.71 5.88 23.77
N ILE A 465 0.92 5.40 22.80
CA ILE A 465 -0.53 5.31 22.95
C ILE A 465 -0.91 4.26 24.01
N LEU A 466 -0.24 3.10 23.99
CA LEU A 466 -0.53 1.99 24.88
C LEU A 466 0.06 2.16 26.30
N ASN A 467 1.18 2.89 26.43
CA ASN A 467 1.93 3.07 27.69
C ASN A 467 1.90 4.53 28.19
N VAL A 468 0.76 5.20 28.11
CA VAL A 468 0.61 6.56 28.64
C VAL A 468 0.84 6.53 30.14
N LYS A 469 1.88 7.23 30.62
CA LYS A 469 2.12 7.48 32.05
C LYS A 469 1.76 8.93 32.36
N MET A 470 1.16 9.17 33.52
CA MET A 470 1.06 10.53 34.05
C MET A 470 2.47 11.12 34.16
N LYS A 471 2.65 12.33 33.63
CA LYS A 471 3.81 13.17 33.91
C LYS A 471 3.64 13.91 35.23
#